data_5e209c5f767f358ad5e6ee25c04719a9
#
_entry.id   5e209c5f767f358ad5e6ee25c04719a9
#
_cell.length_a   1.000
_cell.length_b   1.000
_cell.length_c   1.000
_cell.angle_alpha   90.00
_cell.angle_beta   90.00
_cell.angle_gamma   90.00
#
_symmetry.space_group_name_H-M   'P 1'
#
loop_
_entity.id
_entity.type
_entity.pdbx_description
1 polymer ?
#
loop_
_entity_poly.entity_id
_entity_poly.type
_entity_poly.pdbx_seq_one_letter_code
_entity_poly.pdbx_strand_id
1 'polypeptide(L)'
;MTAFAAEFPNDPDLVAAWRRGDEQAASHLVRRHAPALGRYVAAGGASSADVEDLVQETFIRAFRGLDTWRGDGPFRGWLFRIAGNLVKDGFRHRRGRIDVAIEDHDVIDVADPAGELAADETAERIRVGISGLPRLQREVFLLRVEQGLEYPEIAAALGTTPGAARVHYHHAVRRLKELVE
;
A
#
# COMPACT_ATOMS: atom_id res chain seq x y z
N MET A 1 22.25 10.51 -31.25
CA MET A 1 22.54 9.32 -30.41
C MET A 1 21.43 9.19 -29.39
N THR A 2 20.42 8.42 -29.75
CA THR A 2 19.23 8.20 -28.91
C THR A 2 19.61 7.14 -27.89
N ALA A 3 19.74 7.55 -26.61
CA ALA A 3 19.96 6.61 -25.53
C ALA A 3 18.76 5.69 -25.46
N PHE A 4 18.98 4.41 -25.72
CA PHE A 4 18.08 3.31 -25.46
C PHE A 4 17.62 3.42 -23.99
N ALA A 5 16.38 3.82 -23.75
CA ALA A 5 15.70 3.46 -22.53
C ALA A 5 15.62 1.94 -22.55
N ALA A 6 16.49 1.28 -21.80
CA ALA A 6 16.40 -0.14 -21.58
C ALA A 6 15.00 -0.38 -21.00
N GLU A 7 14.12 -0.99 -21.79
CA GLU A 7 12.81 -1.44 -21.37
C GLU A 7 13.06 -2.43 -20.22
N PHE A 8 12.87 -1.93 -18.99
CA PHE A 8 13.02 -2.81 -17.84
C PHE A 8 12.02 -3.96 -17.97
N PRO A 9 12.45 -5.22 -17.81
CA PRO A 9 11.56 -6.37 -17.90
C PRO A 9 10.32 -6.14 -17.02
N ASN A 10 9.16 -6.68 -17.44
CA ASN A 10 7.95 -6.62 -16.63
C ASN A 10 8.11 -7.46 -15.35
N ASP A 11 7.20 -7.30 -14.37
CA ASP A 11 7.29 -8.03 -13.10
C ASP A 11 7.31 -9.56 -13.28
N PRO A 12 6.47 -10.17 -14.13
CA PRO A 12 6.54 -11.61 -14.39
C PRO A 12 7.90 -12.08 -14.88
N ASP A 13 8.56 -11.34 -15.77
CA ASP A 13 9.88 -11.68 -16.28
C ASP A 13 10.96 -11.58 -15.19
N LEU A 14 10.88 -10.53 -14.36
CA LEU A 14 11.77 -10.36 -13.20
C LEU A 14 11.57 -11.47 -12.17
N VAL A 15 10.34 -11.85 -11.89
CA VAL A 15 10.03 -12.98 -11.00
C VAL A 15 10.57 -14.28 -11.56
N ALA A 16 10.42 -14.52 -12.86
CA ALA A 16 10.96 -15.70 -13.52
C ALA A 16 12.49 -15.72 -13.49
N ALA A 17 13.15 -14.57 -13.68
CA ALA A 17 14.61 -14.44 -13.58
C ALA A 17 15.10 -14.72 -12.15
N TRP A 18 14.45 -14.15 -11.13
CA TRP A 18 14.75 -14.43 -9.73
C TRP A 18 14.63 -15.92 -9.39
N ARG A 19 13.56 -16.60 -9.85
CA ARG A 19 13.39 -18.05 -9.66
C ARG A 19 14.53 -18.88 -10.27
N ARG A 20 15.22 -18.35 -11.27
CA ARG A 20 16.43 -18.98 -11.87
C ARG A 20 17.74 -18.61 -11.18
N GLY A 21 17.67 -17.81 -10.08
CA GLY A 21 18.83 -17.39 -9.30
C GLY A 21 19.44 -16.06 -9.71
N ASP A 22 18.76 -15.25 -10.52
CA ASP A 22 19.21 -13.90 -10.88
C ASP A 22 18.92 -12.90 -9.74
N GLU A 23 19.93 -12.61 -8.92
CA GLU A 23 19.82 -11.68 -7.79
C GLU A 23 19.55 -10.23 -8.24
N GLN A 24 19.95 -9.85 -9.45
CA GLN A 24 19.69 -8.52 -9.98
C GLN A 24 18.18 -8.31 -10.23
N ALA A 25 17.47 -9.36 -10.60
CA ALA A 25 16.02 -9.32 -10.77
C ALA A 25 15.30 -8.92 -9.47
N ALA A 26 15.72 -9.43 -8.31
CA ALA A 26 15.20 -9.01 -7.01
C ALA A 26 15.44 -7.51 -6.75
N SER A 27 16.65 -7.03 -7.03
CA SER A 27 17.02 -5.62 -6.88
C SER A 27 16.15 -4.71 -7.78
N HIS A 28 15.81 -5.16 -8.98
CA HIS A 28 14.89 -4.44 -9.86
C HIS A 28 13.47 -4.39 -9.31
N LEU A 29 12.95 -5.51 -8.79
CA LEU A 29 11.63 -5.56 -8.16
C LEU A 29 11.56 -4.64 -6.94
N VAL A 30 12.58 -4.66 -6.07
CA VAL A 30 12.66 -3.78 -4.90
C VAL A 30 12.64 -2.31 -5.34
N ARG A 31 13.54 -1.89 -6.24
CA ARG A 31 13.61 -0.49 -6.72
C ARG A 31 12.31 -0.02 -7.33
N ARG A 32 11.61 -0.88 -8.05
CA ARG A 32 10.33 -0.56 -8.70
C ARG A 32 9.20 -0.34 -7.71
N HIS A 33 9.09 -1.17 -6.69
CA HIS A 33 7.91 -1.24 -5.83
C HIS A 33 8.12 -0.62 -4.44
N ALA A 34 9.35 -0.50 -3.92
CA ALA A 34 9.60 0.01 -2.57
C ALA A 34 9.02 1.43 -2.33
N PRO A 35 9.16 2.41 -3.25
CA PRO A 35 8.59 3.74 -3.02
C PRO A 35 7.06 3.72 -2.88
N ALA A 36 6.38 2.90 -3.66
CA ALA A 36 4.93 2.76 -3.61
C ALA A 36 4.46 2.04 -2.34
N LEU A 37 5.18 0.99 -1.94
CA LEU A 37 4.93 0.29 -0.67
C LEU A 37 5.15 1.20 0.53
N GLY A 38 6.22 2.02 0.53
CA GLY A 38 6.48 2.99 1.60
C GLY A 38 5.33 3.97 1.81
N ARG A 39 4.83 4.57 0.72
CA ARG A 39 3.65 5.45 0.79
C ARG A 39 2.40 4.72 1.30
N TYR A 40 2.18 3.50 0.84
CA TYR A 40 1.03 2.69 1.24
C TYR A 40 1.06 2.34 2.73
N VAL A 41 2.19 1.87 3.28
CA VAL A 41 2.29 1.51 4.69
C VAL A 41 2.23 2.74 5.60
N ALA A 42 2.83 3.87 5.18
CA ALA A 42 2.74 5.14 5.89
C ALA A 42 1.29 5.63 5.97
N ALA A 43 0.58 5.68 4.84
CA ALA A 43 -0.83 6.04 4.79
C ALA A 43 -1.72 5.01 5.50
N GLY A 44 -1.28 3.76 5.62
CA GLY A 44 -1.90 2.72 6.44
C GLY A 44 -1.77 2.95 7.94
N GLY A 45 -1.03 3.99 8.38
CA GLY A 45 -0.85 4.37 9.79
C GLY A 45 0.40 3.73 10.44
N ALA A 46 1.37 3.30 9.64
CA ALA A 46 2.69 2.96 10.17
C ALA A 46 3.40 4.23 10.64
N SER A 47 4.13 4.16 11.76
CA SER A 47 4.98 5.28 12.17
C SER A 47 6.11 5.49 11.16
N SER A 48 6.63 6.71 11.03
CA SER A 48 7.74 7.00 10.14
C SER A 48 8.97 6.10 10.39
N ALA A 49 9.20 5.73 11.66
CA ALA A 49 10.26 4.82 12.05
C ALA A 49 10.03 3.38 11.58
N ASP A 50 8.78 2.95 11.44
CA ASP A 50 8.44 1.56 11.07
C ASP A 50 8.31 1.36 9.56
N VAL A 51 8.22 2.43 8.75
CA VAL A 51 7.94 2.34 7.30
C VAL A 51 9.01 1.52 6.58
N GLU A 52 10.28 1.82 6.82
CA GLU A 52 11.39 1.12 6.16
C GLU A 52 11.42 -0.36 6.52
N ASP A 53 11.26 -0.68 7.80
CA ASP A 53 11.24 -2.07 8.29
C ASP A 53 10.06 -2.85 7.70
N LEU A 54 8.87 -2.25 7.61
CA LEU A 54 7.70 -2.87 7.01
C LEU A 54 7.87 -3.11 5.50
N VAL A 55 8.49 -2.19 4.79
CA VAL A 55 8.81 -2.37 3.37
C VAL A 55 9.81 -3.49 3.20
N GLN A 56 10.88 -3.52 3.98
CA GLN A 56 11.90 -4.56 3.96
C GLN A 56 11.29 -5.93 4.27
N GLU A 57 10.52 -6.05 5.36
CA GLU A 57 9.85 -7.30 5.74
C GLU A 57 8.86 -7.77 4.68
N THR A 58 8.18 -6.82 3.97
CA THR A 58 7.32 -7.15 2.84
C THR A 58 8.08 -7.89 1.75
N PHE A 59 9.26 -7.40 1.36
CA PHE A 59 10.08 -8.06 0.35
C PHE A 59 10.66 -9.38 0.83
N ILE A 60 11.12 -9.46 2.09
CA ILE A 60 11.59 -10.70 2.68
C ILE A 60 10.51 -11.79 2.60
N ARG A 61 9.26 -11.46 3.01
CA ARG A 61 8.13 -12.39 2.92
C ARG A 61 7.76 -12.70 1.48
N ALA A 62 7.78 -11.70 0.60
CA ALA A 62 7.51 -11.90 -0.81
C ALA A 62 8.51 -12.87 -1.45
N PHE A 63 9.81 -12.67 -1.27
CA PHE A 63 10.82 -13.55 -1.86
C PHE A 63 10.80 -14.95 -1.25
N ARG A 64 10.56 -15.09 0.06
CA ARG A 64 10.40 -16.40 0.70
C ARG A 64 9.15 -17.14 0.26
N GLY A 65 8.06 -16.40 0.02
CA GLY A 65 6.77 -16.96 -0.37
C GLY A 65 6.51 -16.94 -1.88
N LEU A 66 7.51 -16.68 -2.71
CA LEU A 66 7.32 -16.46 -4.14
C LEU A 66 6.69 -17.66 -4.87
N ASP A 67 6.90 -18.86 -4.38
CA ASP A 67 6.27 -20.07 -4.91
C ASP A 67 4.75 -20.08 -4.75
N THR A 68 4.22 -19.26 -3.82
CA THR A 68 2.78 -19.10 -3.62
C THR A 68 2.14 -18.12 -4.59
N TRP A 69 2.95 -17.28 -5.25
CA TRP A 69 2.45 -16.39 -6.29
C TRP A 69 2.33 -17.16 -7.62
N ARG A 70 1.09 -17.42 -8.02
CA ARG A 70 0.76 -18.24 -9.20
C ARG A 70 0.70 -17.45 -10.51
N GLY A 71 0.84 -16.11 -10.45
CA GLY A 71 0.67 -15.28 -11.63
C GLY A 71 -0.80 -14.97 -11.98
N ASP A 72 -1.75 -15.35 -11.11
CA ASP A 72 -3.19 -15.14 -11.32
C ASP A 72 -3.61 -13.65 -11.25
N GLY A 73 -2.66 -12.78 -10.95
CA GLY A 73 -2.83 -11.32 -10.88
C GLY A 73 -1.49 -10.60 -10.85
N PRO A 74 -1.50 -9.26 -10.91
CA PRO A 74 -0.28 -8.48 -10.91
C PRO A 74 0.55 -8.71 -9.65
N PHE A 75 1.86 -8.87 -9.81
CA PHE A 75 2.81 -9.06 -8.73
C PHE A 75 2.70 -7.95 -7.67
N ARG A 76 2.50 -6.70 -8.11
CA ARG A 76 2.29 -5.55 -7.22
C ARG A 76 1.08 -5.74 -6.28
N GLY A 77 -0.05 -6.26 -6.77
CA GLY A 77 -1.23 -6.52 -5.94
C GLY A 77 -0.94 -7.54 -4.83
N TRP A 78 -0.16 -8.56 -5.15
CA TRP A 78 0.28 -9.55 -4.18
C TRP A 78 1.24 -8.96 -3.14
N LEU A 79 2.17 -8.06 -3.53
CA LEU A 79 3.02 -7.31 -2.60
C LEU A 79 2.19 -6.44 -1.65
N PHE A 80 1.21 -5.69 -2.14
CA PHE A 80 0.34 -4.87 -1.30
C PHE A 80 -0.48 -5.70 -0.31
N ARG A 81 -0.89 -6.91 -0.68
CA ARG A 81 -1.53 -7.85 0.24
C ARG A 81 -0.62 -8.23 1.40
N ILE A 82 0.66 -8.52 1.13
CA ILE A 82 1.66 -8.82 2.17
C ILE A 82 1.86 -7.61 3.08
N ALA A 83 2.08 -6.42 2.50
CA ALA A 83 2.26 -5.18 3.24
C ALA A 83 1.04 -4.84 4.12
N GLY A 84 -0.17 -4.94 3.58
CA GLY A 84 -1.41 -4.70 4.33
C GLY A 84 -1.59 -5.64 5.51
N ASN A 85 -1.20 -6.92 5.37
CA ASN A 85 -1.22 -7.86 6.48
C ASN A 85 -0.19 -7.48 7.56
N LEU A 86 1.01 -7.05 7.17
CA LEU A 86 2.04 -6.59 8.11
C LEU A 86 1.59 -5.36 8.91
N VAL A 87 0.99 -4.38 8.24
CA VAL A 87 0.42 -3.20 8.89
C VAL A 87 -0.66 -3.62 9.89
N LYS A 88 -1.58 -4.52 9.51
CA LYS A 88 -2.61 -5.06 10.40
C LYS A 88 -2.02 -5.76 11.63
N ASP A 89 -1.01 -6.59 11.43
CA ASP A 89 -0.35 -7.32 12.51
C ASP A 89 0.37 -6.37 13.47
N GLY A 90 1.02 -5.32 12.96
CA GLY A 90 1.63 -4.26 13.75
C GLY A 90 0.62 -3.53 14.64
N PHE A 91 -0.57 -3.23 14.12
CA PHE A 91 -1.66 -2.66 14.91
C PHE A 91 -2.18 -3.62 15.98
N ARG A 92 -2.35 -4.90 15.66
CA ARG A 92 -2.75 -5.92 16.64
C ARG A 92 -1.75 -6.04 17.79
N HIS A 93 -0.46 -6.04 17.52
CA HIS A 93 0.60 -6.09 18.54
C HIS A 93 0.61 -4.84 19.42
N ARG A 94 0.39 -3.67 18.86
CA ARG A 94 0.24 -2.42 19.62
C ARG A 94 -1.03 -2.40 20.45
N ARG A 95 -2.14 -2.96 19.96
CA ARG A 95 -3.43 -3.07 20.67
C ARG A 95 -3.52 -4.27 21.61
N GLY A 96 -2.79 -5.34 21.41
CA GLY A 96 -2.77 -6.53 22.28
C GLY A 96 -2.36 -6.26 23.72
N ARG A 97 -2.14 -4.99 24.07
CA ARG A 97 -2.05 -4.48 25.45
C ARG A 97 -3.36 -3.85 25.96
N ILE A 98 -4.39 -3.75 25.11
CA ILE A 98 -5.71 -3.23 25.50
C ILE A 98 -6.76 -4.08 24.78
N ASP A 99 -7.33 -5.03 25.51
CA ASP A 99 -8.52 -5.78 25.09
C ASP A 99 -9.70 -4.82 24.95
N VAL A 100 -10.12 -4.51 23.73
CA VAL A 100 -11.53 -4.21 23.43
C VAL A 100 -11.77 -4.47 21.94
N ALA A 101 -12.74 -5.31 21.64
CA ALA A 101 -13.36 -5.44 20.33
C ALA A 101 -14.05 -4.12 19.99
N ILE A 102 -13.51 -3.39 19.02
CA ILE A 102 -14.17 -2.20 18.46
C ILE A 102 -14.29 -2.41 16.96
N GLU A 103 -15.54 -2.47 16.54
CA GLU A 103 -15.99 -2.38 15.17
C GLU A 103 -15.34 -1.18 14.46
N ASP A 104 -14.94 -1.34 13.22
CA ASP A 104 -14.42 -0.47 12.14
C ASP A 104 -14.45 1.09 12.29
N HIS A 105 -14.18 1.64 13.46
CA HIS A 105 -14.10 3.08 13.73
C HIS A 105 -12.73 3.47 14.29
N ASP A 106 -11.65 3.12 13.57
CA ASP A 106 -10.31 3.52 13.96
C ASP A 106 -10.04 4.98 13.56
N VAL A 107 -10.28 5.88 14.49
CA VAL A 107 -9.65 7.21 14.48
C VAL A 107 -8.17 6.99 14.81
N ILE A 108 -7.30 7.15 13.83
CA ILE A 108 -5.86 7.11 14.04
C ILE A 108 -5.42 8.49 14.49
N ASP A 109 -4.78 8.52 15.66
CA ASP A 109 -4.01 9.66 16.13
C ASP A 109 -2.95 10.01 15.07
N VAL A 110 -3.10 11.19 14.45
CA VAL A 110 -2.21 11.65 13.38
C VAL A 110 -0.93 12.09 14.04
N ALA A 111 0.13 11.28 13.97
CA ALA A 111 1.46 11.75 14.26
C ALA A 111 1.81 12.85 13.24
N ASP A 112 1.98 14.06 13.77
CA ASP A 112 2.38 15.27 13.06
C ASP A 112 3.69 15.03 12.28
N PRO A 113 3.74 15.13 10.96
CA PRO A 113 4.98 15.25 10.23
C PRO A 113 5.35 16.71 10.17
N ALA A 114 6.17 17.16 11.12
CA ALA A 114 6.84 18.44 11.06
C ALA A 114 7.75 18.51 9.82
N GLY A 115 7.48 19.48 8.96
CA GLY A 115 8.46 20.04 8.04
C GLY A 115 8.14 19.94 6.56
N GLU A 116 7.60 20.96 5.98
CA GLU A 116 8.17 21.91 5.04
C GLU A 116 7.10 22.68 4.26
N LEU A 117 7.10 24.00 4.50
CA LEU A 117 6.74 25.12 3.63
C LEU A 117 5.64 24.93 2.56
N ALA A 118 4.52 25.61 2.81
CA ALA A 118 3.65 26.31 1.84
C ALA A 118 3.46 25.62 0.45
N ALA A 119 3.19 24.35 0.43
CA ALA A 119 2.59 23.70 -0.71
C ALA A 119 1.11 23.54 -0.40
N ASP A 120 0.31 24.43 -1.02
CA ASP A 120 -1.13 24.35 -1.20
C ASP A 120 -1.92 23.80 0.00
N GLU A 121 -2.55 24.70 0.73
CA GLU A 121 -3.47 24.41 1.86
C GLU A 121 -4.49 23.29 1.48
N THR A 122 -4.86 23.23 0.21
CA THR A 122 -5.74 22.20 -0.34
C THR A 122 -5.10 20.82 -0.34
N ALA A 123 -3.82 20.71 -0.69
CA ALA A 123 -3.10 19.42 -0.68
C ALA A 123 -2.95 18.87 0.73
N GLU A 124 -2.68 19.75 1.70
CA GLU A 124 -2.60 19.38 3.11
C GLU A 124 -3.97 18.93 3.64
N ARG A 125 -5.04 19.66 3.31
CA ARG A 125 -6.42 19.29 3.68
C ARG A 125 -6.80 17.92 3.11
N ILE A 126 -6.42 17.61 1.87
CA ILE A 126 -6.65 16.31 1.26
C ILE A 126 -5.84 15.23 1.99
N ARG A 127 -4.57 15.48 2.32
CA ARG A 127 -3.71 14.53 3.04
C ARG A 127 -4.27 14.20 4.42
N VAL A 128 -4.67 15.21 5.17
CA VAL A 128 -5.37 15.05 6.46
C VAL A 128 -6.69 14.30 6.26
N GLY A 129 -7.44 14.64 5.23
CA GLY A 129 -8.68 13.95 4.88
C GLY A 129 -8.48 12.46 4.59
N ILE A 130 -7.43 12.12 3.84
CA ILE A 130 -7.08 10.72 3.55
C ILE A 130 -6.73 9.96 4.84
N SER A 131 -5.94 10.57 5.73
CA SER A 131 -5.59 9.96 7.02
C SER A 131 -6.81 9.74 7.93
N GLY A 132 -7.81 10.61 7.84
CA GLY A 132 -9.07 10.52 8.59
C GLY A 132 -10.10 9.54 8.00
N LEU A 133 -9.86 8.94 6.83
CA LEU A 133 -10.75 7.93 6.28
C LEU A 133 -10.73 6.65 7.13
N PRO A 134 -11.87 5.95 7.26
CA PRO A 134 -11.88 4.58 7.77
C PRO A 134 -10.88 3.72 6.99
N ARG A 135 -10.17 2.84 7.71
CA ARG A 135 -9.02 2.10 7.17
C ARG A 135 -9.26 1.48 5.80
N LEU A 136 -10.34 0.73 5.62
CA LEU A 136 -10.61 0.05 4.35
C LEU A 136 -10.91 1.03 3.20
N GLN A 137 -11.60 2.15 3.49
CA GLN A 137 -11.84 3.20 2.49
C GLN A 137 -10.53 3.86 2.06
N ARG A 138 -9.63 4.14 3.00
CA ARG A 138 -8.31 4.69 2.75
C ARG A 138 -7.44 3.74 1.92
N GLU A 139 -7.34 2.46 2.33
CA GLU A 139 -6.57 1.44 1.60
C GLU A 139 -7.07 1.29 0.16
N VAL A 140 -8.39 1.19 -0.04
CA VAL A 140 -8.99 1.12 -1.38
C VAL A 140 -8.69 2.36 -2.20
N PHE A 141 -8.82 3.56 -1.61
CA PHE A 141 -8.56 4.82 -2.28
C PHE A 141 -7.10 4.92 -2.76
N LEU A 142 -6.14 4.63 -1.88
CA LEU A 142 -4.71 4.67 -2.20
C LEU A 142 -4.34 3.66 -3.30
N LEU A 143 -4.83 2.44 -3.19
CA LEU A 143 -4.57 1.41 -4.20
C LEU A 143 -5.17 1.78 -5.56
N ARG A 144 -6.34 2.43 -5.58
CA ARG A 144 -6.98 2.85 -6.83
C ARG A 144 -6.32 4.08 -7.44
N VAL A 145 -6.09 5.14 -6.64
CA VAL A 145 -5.65 6.45 -7.13
C VAL A 145 -4.14 6.51 -7.34
N GLU A 146 -3.37 6.07 -6.34
CA GLU A 146 -1.91 6.17 -6.42
C GLU A 146 -1.28 5.00 -7.16
N GLN A 147 -1.85 3.80 -7.04
CA GLN A 147 -1.27 2.60 -7.62
C GLN A 147 -1.97 2.16 -8.92
N GLY A 148 -3.12 2.77 -9.25
CA GLY A 148 -3.88 2.46 -10.47
C GLY A 148 -4.41 1.04 -10.52
N LEU A 149 -4.57 0.36 -9.36
CA LEU A 149 -5.09 -1.01 -9.32
C LEU A 149 -6.56 -1.06 -9.71
N GLU A 150 -6.96 -2.11 -10.42
CA GLU A 150 -8.35 -2.37 -10.72
C GLU A 150 -9.08 -3.00 -9.52
N TYR A 151 -10.42 -2.86 -9.45
CA TYR A 151 -11.19 -3.36 -8.30
C TYR A 151 -11.00 -4.85 -8.01
N PRO A 152 -10.86 -5.76 -8.99
CA PRO A 152 -10.52 -7.16 -8.71
C PRO A 152 -9.16 -7.32 -8.02
N GLU A 153 -8.15 -6.53 -8.41
CA GLU A 153 -6.81 -6.56 -7.82
C GLU A 153 -6.83 -6.03 -6.39
N ILE A 154 -7.55 -4.92 -6.17
CA ILE A 154 -7.77 -4.33 -4.83
C ILE A 154 -8.49 -5.33 -3.92
N ALA A 155 -9.53 -5.99 -4.45
CA ALA A 155 -10.27 -6.99 -3.71
C ALA A 155 -9.37 -8.15 -3.27
N ALA A 156 -8.54 -8.66 -4.17
CA ALA A 156 -7.56 -9.70 -3.87
C ALA A 156 -6.52 -9.25 -2.84
N ALA A 157 -6.03 -8.00 -2.95
CA ALA A 157 -5.05 -7.43 -2.02
C ALA A 157 -5.62 -7.27 -0.60
N LEU A 158 -6.88 -6.82 -0.49
CA LEU A 158 -7.49 -6.48 0.80
C LEU A 158 -8.36 -7.58 1.42
N GLY A 159 -8.55 -8.70 0.71
CA GLY A 159 -9.40 -9.82 1.16
C GLY A 159 -10.89 -9.45 1.16
N THR A 160 -11.35 -8.69 0.17
CA THR A 160 -12.73 -8.24 0.01
C THR A 160 -13.29 -8.65 -1.36
N THR A 161 -14.44 -8.11 -1.76
CA THR A 161 -15.02 -8.33 -3.08
C THR A 161 -14.84 -7.10 -3.99
N PRO A 162 -14.79 -7.26 -5.33
CA PRO A 162 -14.70 -6.11 -6.23
C PRO A 162 -15.84 -5.10 -6.07
N GLY A 163 -17.05 -5.60 -5.76
CA GLY A 163 -18.21 -4.76 -5.46
C GLY A 163 -18.04 -3.94 -4.19
N ALA A 164 -17.57 -4.57 -3.10
CA ALA A 164 -17.29 -3.88 -1.84
C ALA A 164 -16.14 -2.86 -2.02
N ALA A 165 -15.07 -3.21 -2.72
CA ALA A 165 -13.99 -2.28 -3.02
C ALA A 165 -14.50 -1.02 -3.76
N ARG A 166 -15.38 -1.20 -4.74
CA ARG A 166 -16.01 -0.07 -5.45
C ARG A 166 -16.82 0.82 -4.51
N VAL A 167 -17.61 0.23 -3.62
CA VAL A 167 -18.41 0.98 -2.63
C VAL A 167 -17.52 1.76 -1.68
N HIS A 168 -16.45 1.14 -1.14
CA HIS A 168 -15.48 1.82 -0.28
C HIS A 168 -14.79 2.98 -1.00
N TYR A 169 -14.43 2.82 -2.27
CA TYR A 169 -13.88 3.90 -3.08
C TYR A 169 -14.83 5.09 -3.20
N HIS A 170 -16.10 4.84 -3.54
CA HIS A 170 -17.09 5.90 -3.65
C HIS A 170 -17.33 6.63 -2.32
N HIS A 171 -17.33 5.91 -1.21
CA HIS A 171 -17.46 6.53 0.11
C HIS A 171 -16.23 7.38 0.45
N ALA A 172 -15.01 6.91 0.14
CA ALA A 172 -13.79 7.68 0.32
C ALA A 172 -13.82 9.00 -0.48
N VAL A 173 -14.13 8.90 -1.78
CA VAL A 173 -14.20 10.07 -2.67
C VAL A 173 -15.23 11.08 -2.19
N ARG A 174 -16.42 10.62 -1.75
CA ARG A 174 -17.45 11.51 -1.23
C ARG A 174 -16.97 12.28 0.00
N ARG A 175 -16.39 11.57 0.99
CA ARG A 175 -15.85 12.20 2.21
C ARG A 175 -14.74 13.20 1.91
N LEU A 176 -13.86 12.88 0.98
CA LEU A 176 -12.76 13.78 0.60
C LEU A 176 -13.29 15.04 -0.13
N LYS A 177 -14.34 14.92 -0.95
CA LYS A 177 -14.98 16.08 -1.58
C LYS A 177 -15.61 17.03 -0.55
N GLU A 178 -16.31 16.49 0.44
CA GLU A 178 -16.91 17.27 1.53
C GLU A 178 -15.89 18.08 2.35
N LEU A 179 -14.60 17.73 2.28
CA LEU A 179 -13.52 18.46 2.97
C LEU A 179 -12.91 19.59 2.12
N VAL A 180 -13.15 19.59 0.81
CA VAL A 180 -12.55 20.54 -0.15
C VAL A 180 -13.56 21.58 -0.62
N GLU A 181 -14.84 21.28 -0.53
CA GLU A 181 -15.96 22.24 -0.76
C GLU A 181 -16.15 23.16 0.46
#